data_ae88610571b0537ac1642d7045074f07
#
_entry.id   ae88610571b0537ac1642d7045074f07
#
_cell.length_a   1.000
_cell.length_b   1.000
_cell.length_c   1.000
_cell.angle_alpha   90.00
_cell.angle_beta   90.00
_cell.angle_gamma   90.00
#
_symmetry.space_group_name_H-M   'P 1'
#
loop_
_entity.id
_entity.type
_entity.pdbx_description
1 polymer ?
#
loop_
_entity_poly.entity_id
_entity_poly.type
_entity_poly.pdbx_seq_one_letter_code
_entity_poly.pdbx_strand_id
1 'polypeptide(L)'
;VPYVLVASISKSNIDQSIVAFFSFSLVASAGYIFNDALDKSADQKHKSKKNRPIALGIIKLSTAYYMAFILILCGISLSLMLNKYFSFSLIIYGILSYTYSFWLKRYAYIDLFILGLCYLMRLIAGYLVIDLQAPSPLLAIAFTFFISLASLKRYIEMSDNSLKNQKIERRGYKFQDSRKVLFIGLTTGFILPAFFLFETSIFELKWFLLLILMALGNLWYRAYKKNLDDDPLYSFLTDRFSYITIGIGLCLKIYS
;
A
#
# COMPACT_ATOMS: atom_id res chain seq x y z
N VAL A 1 7.87 -9.28 5.72
CA VAL A 1 8.42 -9.43 4.35
C VAL A 1 9.95 -9.51 4.38
N PRO A 2 10.74 -8.61 5.02
CA PRO A 2 12.21 -8.71 5.03
C PRO A 2 12.73 -10.06 5.53
N TYR A 3 12.11 -10.63 6.55
CA TYR A 3 12.52 -11.93 7.12
C TYR A 3 12.42 -13.09 6.15
N VAL A 4 11.42 -13.07 5.29
CA VAL A 4 11.23 -14.14 4.29
C VAL A 4 12.36 -14.14 3.27
N LEU A 5 13.07 -13.02 3.14
CA LEU A 5 14.16 -12.81 2.18
C LEU A 5 15.56 -12.99 2.79
N VAL A 6 15.66 -13.15 4.12
CA VAL A 6 16.93 -13.27 4.84
C VAL A 6 17.08 -14.66 5.43
N ALA A 7 18.17 -15.35 5.12
CA ALA A 7 18.42 -16.74 5.51
C ALA A 7 18.71 -16.96 7.01
N SER A 8 19.01 -15.91 7.79
CA SER A 8 19.36 -16.01 9.21
C SER A 8 18.37 -15.24 10.09
N ILE A 9 17.39 -15.95 10.65
CA ILE A 9 16.44 -15.38 11.61
C ILE A 9 16.95 -15.64 13.02
N SER A 10 17.42 -14.58 13.72
CA SER A 10 17.68 -14.66 15.15
C SER A 10 16.40 -14.39 15.96
N LYS A 11 16.31 -14.94 17.19
CA LYS A 11 15.19 -14.68 18.09
C LYS A 11 15.04 -13.19 18.39
N SER A 12 16.15 -12.48 18.62
CA SER A 12 16.16 -11.03 18.83
C SER A 12 15.53 -10.25 17.68
N ASN A 13 15.78 -10.68 16.44
CA ASN A 13 15.22 -10.03 15.28
C ASN A 13 13.70 -10.23 15.19
N ILE A 14 13.18 -11.37 15.64
CA ILE A 14 11.73 -11.64 15.66
C ILE A 14 11.06 -10.69 16.66
N ASP A 15 11.58 -10.59 17.89
CA ASP A 15 11.03 -9.73 18.92
C ASP A 15 10.99 -8.26 18.46
N GLN A 16 12.09 -7.77 17.90
CA GLN A 16 12.16 -6.42 17.32
C GLN A 16 11.13 -6.19 16.21
N SER A 17 10.91 -7.18 15.34
CA SER A 17 9.93 -7.06 14.27
C SER A 17 8.49 -7.08 14.76
N ILE A 18 8.20 -7.80 15.82
CA ILE A 18 6.89 -7.76 16.47
C ILE A 18 6.62 -6.34 17.00
N VAL A 19 7.57 -5.76 17.75
CA VAL A 19 7.44 -4.39 18.24
C VAL A 19 7.32 -3.39 17.10
N ALA A 20 8.12 -3.53 16.05
CA ALA A 20 8.04 -2.68 14.86
C ALA A 20 6.70 -2.79 14.14
N PHE A 21 6.16 -4.01 14.01
CA PHE A 21 4.84 -4.24 13.41
C PHE A 21 3.75 -3.49 14.17
N PHE A 22 3.70 -3.61 15.49
CA PHE A 22 2.72 -2.90 16.30
C PHE A 22 2.92 -1.40 16.25
N SER A 23 4.16 -0.92 16.40
CA SER A 23 4.52 0.50 16.30
C SER A 23 4.04 1.10 14.98
N PHE A 24 4.37 0.45 13.85
CA PHE A 24 3.98 0.91 12.52
C PHE A 24 2.46 0.84 12.31
N SER A 25 1.82 -0.23 12.79
CA SER A 25 0.37 -0.42 12.68
C SER A 25 -0.40 0.65 13.43
N LEU A 26 0.06 1.06 14.61
CA LEU A 26 -0.56 2.14 15.39
C LEU A 26 -0.51 3.47 14.63
N VAL A 27 0.66 3.86 14.10
CA VAL A 27 0.80 5.10 13.33
C VAL A 27 -0.01 5.05 12.03
N ALA A 28 -0.03 3.90 11.35
CA ALA A 28 -0.83 3.72 10.14
C ALA A 28 -2.34 3.81 10.43
N SER A 29 -2.80 3.19 11.52
CA SER A 29 -4.20 3.24 11.96
C SER A 29 -4.62 4.67 12.31
N ALA A 30 -3.75 5.43 12.97
CA ALA A 30 -3.97 6.85 13.22
C ALA A 30 -4.17 7.64 11.91
N GLY A 31 -3.35 7.36 10.89
CA GLY A 31 -3.48 7.95 9.56
C GLY A 31 -4.83 7.63 8.90
N TYR A 32 -5.34 6.40 9.03
CA TYR A 32 -6.66 6.02 8.52
C TYR A 32 -7.79 6.74 9.26
N ILE A 33 -7.76 6.79 10.60
CA ILE A 33 -8.76 7.50 11.40
C ILE A 33 -8.79 8.99 11.01
N PHE A 34 -7.62 9.60 10.85
CA PHE A 34 -7.49 10.98 10.44
C PHE A 34 -8.06 11.22 9.03
N ASN A 35 -7.74 10.33 8.08
CA ASN A 35 -8.30 10.40 6.73
C ASN A 35 -9.83 10.25 6.73
N ASP A 36 -10.38 9.32 7.50
CA ASP A 36 -11.83 9.12 7.60
C ASP A 36 -12.53 10.32 8.26
N ALA A 37 -11.87 10.97 9.23
CA ALA A 37 -12.38 12.20 9.85
C ALA A 37 -12.44 13.36 8.84
N LEU A 38 -11.41 13.54 8.02
CA LEU A 38 -11.37 14.54 6.96
C LEU A 38 -12.38 14.28 5.82
N ASP A 39 -12.62 12.99 5.53
CA ASP A 39 -13.50 12.57 4.43
C ASP A 39 -14.95 12.34 4.88
N LYS A 40 -15.32 12.61 6.14
CA LYS A 40 -16.65 12.33 6.72
C LYS A 40 -17.80 12.73 5.80
N SER A 41 -17.84 13.97 5.35
CA SER A 41 -18.94 14.50 4.51
C SER A 41 -19.02 13.82 3.14
N ALA A 42 -17.91 13.34 2.62
CA ALA A 42 -17.84 12.60 1.36
C ALA A 42 -18.21 11.13 1.54
N ASP A 43 -17.77 10.53 2.62
CA ASP A 43 -18.05 9.14 2.93
C ASP A 43 -19.54 8.92 3.22
N GLN A 44 -20.25 9.90 3.82
CA GLN A 44 -21.70 9.87 4.00
C GLN A 44 -22.49 9.74 2.68
N LYS A 45 -21.96 10.27 1.59
CA LYS A 45 -22.57 10.20 0.26
C LYS A 45 -22.16 8.96 -0.54
N HIS A 46 -21.28 8.12 0.01
CA HIS A 46 -20.70 6.99 -0.69
C HIS A 46 -21.50 5.70 -0.45
N LYS A 47 -21.67 4.84 -1.45
CA LYS A 47 -22.44 3.58 -1.38
C LYS A 47 -21.99 2.67 -0.20
N SER A 48 -20.70 2.38 -0.11
CA SER A 48 -20.12 1.47 0.89
C SER A 48 -19.56 2.20 2.09
N LYS A 49 -18.88 3.35 1.90
CA LYS A 49 -18.19 4.07 2.97
C LYS A 49 -19.11 4.84 3.92
N LYS A 50 -20.39 5.05 3.53
CA LYS A 50 -21.41 5.64 4.43
C LYS A 50 -21.59 4.85 5.72
N ASN A 51 -21.24 3.55 5.71
CA ASN A 51 -21.33 2.67 6.87
C ASN A 51 -20.11 2.75 7.82
N ARG A 52 -19.12 3.59 7.52
CA ARG A 52 -17.98 3.81 8.42
C ARG A 52 -18.44 4.48 9.71
N PRO A 53 -17.90 4.10 10.88
CA PRO A 53 -18.34 4.62 12.18
C PRO A 53 -18.30 6.15 12.30
N ILE A 54 -17.29 6.81 11.71
CA ILE A 54 -17.16 8.26 11.69
C ILE A 54 -18.19 8.91 10.74
N ALA A 55 -18.43 8.28 9.58
CA ALA A 55 -19.42 8.76 8.61
C ALA A 55 -20.84 8.64 9.16
N LEU A 56 -21.17 7.53 9.85
CA LEU A 56 -22.44 7.32 10.55
C LEU A 56 -22.63 8.27 11.75
N GLY A 57 -21.56 8.91 12.24
CA GLY A 57 -21.63 9.76 13.43
C GLY A 57 -21.58 8.98 14.75
N ILE A 58 -21.37 7.66 14.72
CA ILE A 58 -21.18 6.82 15.92
C ILE A 58 -19.95 7.31 16.70
N ILE A 59 -18.87 7.64 15.98
CA ILE A 59 -17.67 8.25 16.54
C ILE A 59 -17.69 9.75 16.22
N LYS A 60 -17.65 10.59 17.25
CA LYS A 60 -17.54 12.05 17.11
C LYS A 60 -16.16 12.43 16.53
N LEU A 61 -16.07 13.50 15.75
CA LEU A 61 -14.80 13.97 15.17
C LEU A 61 -13.74 14.26 16.23
N SER A 62 -14.12 14.88 17.35
CA SER A 62 -13.20 15.12 18.48
C SER A 62 -12.61 13.82 19.04
N THR A 63 -13.45 12.81 19.22
CA THR A 63 -13.01 11.47 19.68
C THR A 63 -12.08 10.82 18.66
N ALA A 64 -12.38 10.94 17.36
CA ALA A 64 -11.53 10.40 16.28
C ALA A 64 -10.13 11.04 16.29
N TYR A 65 -10.05 12.36 16.40
CA TYR A 65 -8.76 13.07 16.49
C TYR A 65 -7.98 12.71 17.76
N TYR A 66 -8.67 12.59 18.90
CA TYR A 66 -8.03 12.18 20.16
C TYR A 66 -7.50 10.74 20.07
N MET A 67 -8.27 9.82 19.51
CA MET A 67 -7.80 8.44 19.26
C MET A 67 -6.58 8.41 18.33
N ALA A 68 -6.62 9.16 17.23
CA ALA A 68 -5.50 9.24 16.31
C ALA A 68 -4.23 9.77 17.00
N PHE A 69 -4.37 10.79 17.84
CA PHE A 69 -3.25 11.35 18.61
C PHE A 69 -2.65 10.33 19.58
N ILE A 70 -3.47 9.61 20.33
CA ILE A 70 -2.99 8.55 21.25
C ILE A 70 -2.26 7.46 20.47
N LEU A 71 -2.82 6.99 19.35
CA LEU A 71 -2.20 5.95 18.54
C LEU A 71 -0.83 6.38 18.00
N ILE A 72 -0.66 7.66 17.63
CA ILE A 72 0.64 8.20 17.20
C ILE A 72 1.62 8.18 18.37
N LEU A 73 1.21 8.68 19.53
CA LEU A 73 2.07 8.71 20.71
C LEU A 73 2.54 7.30 21.10
N CYS A 74 1.60 6.35 21.17
CA CYS A 74 1.91 4.96 21.47
C CYS A 74 2.84 4.35 20.42
N GLY A 75 2.56 4.57 19.13
CA GLY A 75 3.38 4.04 18.05
C GLY A 75 4.79 4.60 18.05
N ILE A 76 4.93 5.91 18.24
CA ILE A 76 6.27 6.55 18.36
C ILE A 76 6.98 6.07 19.62
N SER A 77 6.31 6.01 20.76
CA SER A 77 6.92 5.51 22.01
C SER A 77 7.45 4.09 21.87
N LEU A 78 6.70 3.19 21.22
CA LEU A 78 7.17 1.84 20.92
C LEU A 78 8.38 1.85 19.97
N SER A 79 8.40 2.75 18.99
CA SER A 79 9.51 2.84 18.03
C SER A 79 10.84 3.23 18.71
N LEU A 80 10.79 4.00 19.80
CA LEU A 80 11.98 4.40 20.56
C LEU A 80 12.66 3.23 21.29
N MET A 81 11.94 2.10 21.47
CA MET A 81 12.53 0.85 22.00
C MET A 81 13.39 0.12 20.98
N LEU A 82 13.32 0.53 19.72
CA LEU A 82 14.07 -0.01 18.59
C LEU A 82 15.24 0.92 18.23
N ASN A 83 15.74 0.80 17.01
CA ASN A 83 16.82 1.68 16.58
C ASN A 83 16.28 3.05 16.07
N LYS A 84 17.12 4.07 16.12
CA LYS A 84 16.78 5.45 15.71
C LYS A 84 16.37 5.58 14.24
N TYR A 85 16.90 4.73 13.37
CA TYR A 85 16.59 4.77 11.93
C TYR A 85 15.18 4.31 11.64
N PHE A 86 14.73 3.28 12.37
CA PHE A 86 13.32 2.86 12.30
C PHE A 86 12.38 3.96 12.80
N SER A 87 12.68 4.56 13.97
CA SER A 87 11.86 5.65 14.52
C SER A 87 11.78 6.84 13.57
N PHE A 88 12.90 7.21 12.95
CA PHE A 88 12.94 8.27 11.95
C PHE A 88 12.10 7.92 10.69
N SER A 89 12.21 6.70 10.20
CA SER A 89 11.41 6.23 9.07
C SER A 89 9.91 6.24 9.35
N LEU A 90 9.52 5.91 10.59
CA LEU A 90 8.13 5.93 11.04
C LEU A 90 7.58 7.37 11.11
N ILE A 91 8.38 8.33 11.57
CA ILE A 91 8.02 9.74 11.57
C ILE A 91 7.82 10.24 10.14
N ILE A 92 8.75 9.94 9.22
CA ILE A 92 8.62 10.29 7.80
C ILE A 92 7.34 9.69 7.20
N TYR A 93 7.08 8.41 7.45
CA TYR A 93 5.84 7.77 7.01
C TYR A 93 4.60 8.49 7.56
N GLY A 94 4.59 8.85 8.84
CA GLY A 94 3.52 9.61 9.46
C GLY A 94 3.29 10.94 8.74
N ILE A 95 4.33 11.74 8.54
CA ILE A 95 4.27 13.03 7.83
C ILE A 95 3.71 12.84 6.41
N LEU A 96 4.21 11.86 5.66
CA LEU A 96 3.72 11.55 4.31
C LEU A 96 2.24 11.17 4.30
N SER A 97 1.82 10.29 5.21
CA SER A 97 0.43 9.83 5.33
C SER A 97 -0.53 10.96 5.70
N TYR A 98 -0.13 11.84 6.61
CA TYR A 98 -0.94 13.02 7.00
C TYR A 98 -1.01 14.05 5.88
N THR A 99 0.13 14.41 5.28
CA THR A 99 0.19 15.36 4.16
C THR A 99 -0.60 14.85 2.96
N TYR A 100 -0.54 13.54 2.69
CA TYR A 100 -1.39 12.90 1.69
C TYR A 100 -2.87 13.06 2.01
N SER A 101 -3.29 12.75 3.22
CA SER A 101 -4.70 12.79 3.63
C SER A 101 -5.26 14.21 3.60
N PHE A 102 -4.45 15.19 3.99
CA PHE A 102 -4.88 16.58 4.10
C PHE A 102 -4.90 17.31 2.74
N TRP A 103 -3.87 17.09 1.92
CA TRP A 103 -3.63 17.92 0.75
C TRP A 103 -3.31 17.15 -0.53
N LEU A 104 -2.31 16.28 -0.53
CA LEU A 104 -1.73 15.71 -1.75
C LEU A 104 -2.68 14.79 -2.52
N LYS A 105 -3.64 14.15 -1.85
CA LYS A 105 -4.67 13.32 -2.50
C LYS A 105 -5.58 14.07 -3.48
N ARG A 106 -5.53 15.41 -3.50
CA ARG A 106 -6.31 16.26 -4.40
C ARG A 106 -5.66 16.48 -5.76
N TYR A 107 -4.39 16.13 -5.89
CA TYR A 107 -3.64 16.31 -7.13
C TYR A 107 -3.53 14.97 -7.86
N ALA A 108 -4.08 14.94 -9.09
CA ALA A 108 -3.98 13.78 -9.95
C ALA A 108 -2.51 13.37 -10.16
N TYR A 109 -2.27 12.07 -10.26
CA TYR A 109 -0.95 11.45 -10.41
C TYR A 109 -0.03 11.59 -9.19
N ILE A 110 0.00 12.72 -8.50
CA ILE A 110 0.75 12.89 -7.24
C ILE A 110 0.23 11.91 -6.19
N ASP A 111 -1.09 11.67 -6.16
CA ASP A 111 -1.68 10.71 -5.24
C ASP A 111 -1.16 9.29 -5.46
N LEU A 112 -0.92 8.87 -6.71
CA LEU A 112 -0.35 7.56 -7.03
C LEU A 112 1.08 7.42 -6.52
N PHE A 113 1.89 8.46 -6.75
CA PHE A 113 3.28 8.51 -6.35
C PHE A 113 3.42 8.46 -4.82
N ILE A 114 2.65 9.29 -4.10
CA ILE A 114 2.69 9.33 -2.64
C ILE A 114 2.18 8.02 -2.01
N LEU A 115 1.14 7.42 -2.57
CA LEU A 115 0.70 6.09 -2.12
C LEU A 115 1.80 5.05 -2.30
N GLY A 116 2.46 5.05 -3.46
CA GLY A 116 3.63 4.19 -3.71
C GLY A 116 4.74 4.40 -2.67
N LEU A 117 5.06 5.67 -2.36
CA LEU A 117 6.04 6.01 -1.32
C LEU A 117 5.61 5.53 0.08
N CYS A 118 4.35 5.69 0.45
CA CYS A 118 3.86 5.20 1.74
C CYS A 118 4.03 3.68 1.89
N TYR A 119 3.80 2.91 0.82
CA TYR A 119 4.04 1.46 0.83
C TYR A 119 5.53 1.12 0.82
N LEU A 120 6.33 1.87 0.06
CA LEU A 120 7.78 1.69 0.03
C LEU A 120 8.40 1.94 1.41
N MET A 121 7.95 2.98 2.13
CA MET A 121 8.43 3.28 3.49
C MET A 121 8.17 2.13 4.47
N ARG A 122 7.09 1.36 4.31
CA ARG A 122 6.84 0.16 5.13
C ARG A 122 7.89 -0.92 4.90
N LEU A 123 8.31 -1.09 3.65
CA LEU A 123 9.35 -2.05 3.30
C LEU A 123 10.71 -1.61 3.84
N ILE A 124 11.06 -0.34 3.64
CA ILE A 124 12.32 0.24 4.15
C ILE A 124 12.38 0.12 5.68
N ALA A 125 11.31 0.51 6.38
CA ALA A 125 11.22 0.41 7.83
C ALA A 125 11.47 -1.03 8.33
N GLY A 126 10.92 -2.03 7.63
CA GLY A 126 11.15 -3.43 7.96
C GLY A 126 12.61 -3.86 7.84
N TYR A 127 13.37 -3.35 6.88
CA TYR A 127 14.81 -3.60 6.76
C TYR A 127 15.60 -2.87 7.83
N LEU A 128 15.23 -1.63 8.14
CA LEU A 128 15.92 -0.83 9.16
C LEU A 128 15.82 -1.43 10.56
N VAL A 129 14.73 -2.13 10.88
CA VAL A 129 14.56 -2.80 12.18
C VAL A 129 15.63 -3.84 12.44
N ILE A 130 16.05 -4.57 11.42
CA ILE A 130 17.02 -5.68 11.52
C ILE A 130 18.43 -5.26 11.07
N ASP A 131 18.67 -3.96 11.01
CA ASP A 131 19.96 -3.37 10.60
C ASP A 131 20.46 -3.89 9.24
N LEU A 132 19.56 -4.16 8.31
CA LEU A 132 19.89 -4.56 6.95
C LEU A 132 19.60 -3.45 5.94
N GLN A 133 20.40 -3.41 4.90
CA GLN A 133 20.13 -2.56 3.74
C GLN A 133 19.19 -3.29 2.78
N ALA A 134 18.10 -2.60 2.42
CA ALA A 134 17.19 -3.13 1.42
C ALA A 134 17.86 -3.08 0.03
N PRO A 135 17.86 -4.20 -0.73
CA PRO A 135 18.41 -4.20 -2.08
C PRO A 135 17.68 -3.19 -2.97
N SER A 136 18.42 -2.32 -3.66
CA SER A 136 17.85 -1.29 -4.53
C SER A 136 16.90 -1.83 -5.60
N PRO A 137 17.16 -2.98 -6.27
CA PRO A 137 16.21 -3.54 -7.22
C PRO A 137 14.87 -3.93 -6.57
N LEU A 138 14.91 -4.49 -5.35
CA LEU A 138 13.70 -4.86 -4.62
C LEU A 138 12.85 -3.62 -4.28
N LEU A 139 13.49 -2.53 -3.86
CA LEU A 139 12.80 -1.28 -3.57
C LEU A 139 12.15 -0.70 -4.82
N ALA A 140 12.86 -0.71 -5.96
CA ALA A 140 12.34 -0.23 -7.22
C ALA A 140 11.14 -1.07 -7.70
N ILE A 141 11.24 -2.40 -7.64
CA ILE A 141 10.14 -3.31 -8.01
C ILE A 141 8.94 -3.09 -7.09
N ALA A 142 9.15 -3.03 -5.78
CA ALA A 142 8.07 -2.80 -4.83
C ALA A 142 7.38 -1.44 -5.07
N PHE A 143 8.14 -0.39 -5.31
CA PHE A 143 7.61 0.93 -5.58
C PHE A 143 6.72 0.95 -6.84
N THR A 144 7.23 0.41 -7.95
CA THR A 144 6.50 0.35 -9.21
C THR A 144 5.26 -0.54 -9.12
N PHE A 145 5.34 -1.66 -8.40
CA PHE A 145 4.20 -2.52 -8.11
C PHE A 145 3.10 -1.78 -7.34
N PHE A 146 3.43 -1.04 -6.29
CA PHE A 146 2.44 -0.29 -5.53
C PHE A 146 1.84 0.89 -6.31
N ILE A 147 2.62 1.55 -7.18
CA ILE A 147 2.06 2.54 -8.11
C ILE A 147 1.06 1.89 -9.06
N SER A 148 1.35 0.69 -9.57
CA SER A 148 0.43 -0.04 -10.42
C SER A 148 -0.89 -0.39 -9.70
N LEU A 149 -0.82 -0.87 -8.45
CA LEU A 149 -2.02 -1.13 -7.63
C LEU A 149 -2.82 0.15 -7.34
N ALA A 150 -2.15 1.26 -7.04
CA ALA A 150 -2.79 2.55 -6.85
C ALA A 150 -3.49 3.03 -8.13
N SER A 151 -2.83 2.86 -9.29
CA SER A 151 -3.39 3.17 -10.60
C SER A 151 -4.60 2.29 -10.93
N LEU A 152 -4.53 1.00 -10.62
CA LEU A 152 -5.64 0.06 -10.78
C LEU A 152 -6.87 0.52 -9.99
N LYS A 153 -6.67 0.92 -8.72
CA LYS A 153 -7.76 1.46 -7.89
C LYS A 153 -8.40 2.71 -8.50
N ARG A 154 -7.59 3.64 -9.04
CA ARG A 154 -8.12 4.82 -9.72
C ARG A 154 -8.85 4.48 -11.01
N TYR A 155 -8.32 3.52 -11.77
CA TYR A 155 -8.97 3.04 -12.98
C TYR A 155 -10.36 2.45 -12.70
N ILE A 156 -10.51 1.63 -11.65
CA ILE A 156 -11.79 1.06 -11.23
C ILE A 156 -12.74 2.18 -10.80
N GLU A 157 -12.30 3.11 -9.95
CA GLU A 157 -13.10 4.27 -9.51
C GLU A 157 -13.60 5.12 -10.69
N MET A 158 -12.81 5.26 -11.77
CA MET A 158 -13.21 5.97 -12.98
C MET A 158 -14.14 5.15 -13.90
N SER A 159 -14.04 3.83 -13.84
CA SER A 159 -14.85 2.92 -14.68
C SER A 159 -16.26 2.70 -14.13
N ASP A 160 -16.49 2.98 -12.85
CA ASP A 160 -17.81 2.87 -12.23
C ASP A 160 -18.68 4.08 -12.60
N ASN A 161 -19.71 3.79 -13.41
CA ASN A 161 -20.67 4.79 -13.89
C ASN A 161 -21.49 5.44 -12.77
N SER A 162 -21.67 4.76 -11.65
CA SER A 162 -22.46 5.25 -10.50
C SER A 162 -21.74 6.34 -9.70
N LEU A 163 -20.41 6.46 -9.87
CA LEU A 163 -19.55 7.38 -9.14
C LEU A 163 -19.02 8.52 -10.01
N LYS A 164 -19.51 8.65 -11.24
CA LYS A 164 -18.90 9.41 -12.35
C LYS A 164 -18.54 10.87 -12.08
N ASN A 165 -19.15 11.57 -11.13
CA ASN A 165 -18.99 13.03 -11.10
C ASN A 165 -18.40 13.63 -9.80
N GLN A 166 -18.50 13.00 -8.64
CA GLN A 166 -18.12 13.71 -7.40
C GLN A 166 -16.79 13.27 -6.76
N LYS A 167 -16.41 11.98 -6.91
CA LYS A 167 -15.26 11.42 -6.19
C LYS A 167 -13.96 11.60 -6.95
N ILE A 168 -14.03 11.51 -8.26
CA ILE A 168 -12.89 11.62 -9.18
C ILE A 168 -12.42 13.07 -9.25
N GLU A 169 -13.37 14.03 -9.34
CA GLU A 169 -13.08 15.48 -9.37
C GLU A 169 -12.40 15.95 -8.09
N ARG A 170 -12.75 15.39 -6.92
CA ARG A 170 -12.09 15.74 -5.64
C ARG A 170 -10.61 15.33 -5.58
N ARG A 171 -10.17 14.42 -6.44
CA ARG A 171 -8.77 13.97 -6.58
C ARG A 171 -8.08 14.57 -7.81
N GLY A 172 -8.69 15.57 -8.42
CA GLY A 172 -8.12 16.26 -9.59
C GLY A 172 -8.06 15.42 -10.87
N TYR A 173 -8.69 14.22 -10.91
CA TYR A 173 -8.79 13.43 -12.13
C TYR A 173 -10.02 13.81 -12.93
N LYS A 174 -9.88 13.79 -14.26
CA LYS A 174 -10.98 13.88 -15.22
C LYS A 174 -11.26 12.48 -15.78
N PHE A 175 -12.47 12.21 -16.22
CA PHE A 175 -12.82 10.92 -16.85
C PHE A 175 -11.90 10.57 -18.03
N GLN A 176 -11.43 11.57 -18.76
CA GLN A 176 -10.49 11.40 -19.88
C GLN A 176 -9.11 10.87 -19.43
N ASP A 177 -8.76 11.00 -18.15
CA ASP A 177 -7.50 10.53 -17.60
C ASP A 177 -7.46 9.01 -17.38
N SER A 178 -8.59 8.30 -17.54
CA SER A 178 -8.67 6.84 -17.35
C SER A 178 -7.65 6.09 -18.21
N ARG A 179 -7.44 6.51 -19.47
CA ARG A 179 -6.43 5.91 -20.36
C ARG A 179 -5.00 6.17 -19.88
N LYS A 180 -4.72 7.37 -19.35
CA LYS A 180 -3.39 7.72 -18.81
C LYS A 180 -3.10 6.90 -17.56
N VAL A 181 -4.09 6.78 -16.65
CA VAL A 181 -3.97 5.98 -15.44
C VAL A 181 -3.78 4.49 -15.77
N LEU A 182 -4.51 3.96 -16.75
CA LEU A 182 -4.29 2.62 -17.29
C LEU A 182 -2.85 2.45 -17.80
N PHE A 183 -2.38 3.39 -18.63
CA PHE A 183 -1.02 3.35 -19.18
C PHE A 183 0.04 3.39 -18.07
N ILE A 184 -0.08 4.30 -17.09
CA ILE A 184 0.83 4.38 -15.94
C ILE A 184 0.84 3.05 -15.18
N GLY A 185 -0.34 2.50 -14.88
CA GLY A 185 -0.45 1.26 -14.13
C GLY A 185 0.16 0.05 -14.84
N LEU A 186 -0.05 -0.09 -16.14
CA LEU A 186 0.54 -1.17 -16.93
C LEU A 186 2.05 -0.99 -17.10
N THR A 187 2.52 0.24 -17.36
CA THR A 187 3.97 0.51 -17.50
C THR A 187 4.71 0.22 -16.20
N THR A 188 4.22 0.75 -15.09
CA THR A 188 4.86 0.54 -13.77
C THR A 188 4.71 -0.89 -13.27
N GLY A 189 3.60 -1.55 -13.58
CA GLY A 189 3.34 -2.92 -13.14
C GLY A 189 4.05 -4.00 -13.93
N PHE A 190 4.35 -3.77 -15.19
CA PHE A 190 4.89 -4.82 -16.07
C PHE A 190 6.23 -4.43 -16.74
N ILE A 191 6.34 -3.26 -17.37
CA ILE A 191 7.54 -2.92 -18.14
C ILE A 191 8.74 -2.71 -17.21
N LEU A 192 8.59 -1.91 -16.17
CA LEU A 192 9.70 -1.64 -15.26
C LEU A 192 10.12 -2.89 -14.46
N PRO A 193 9.20 -3.68 -13.84
CA PRO A 193 9.61 -4.93 -13.20
C PRO A 193 10.20 -5.95 -14.17
N ALA A 194 9.70 -6.03 -15.42
CA ALA A 194 10.28 -6.92 -16.43
C ALA A 194 11.75 -6.56 -16.75
N PHE A 195 12.08 -5.28 -16.80
CA PHE A 195 13.47 -4.84 -16.98
C PHE A 195 14.38 -5.39 -15.88
N PHE A 196 13.95 -5.31 -14.61
CA PHE A 196 14.70 -5.86 -13.48
C PHE A 196 14.81 -7.40 -13.51
N LEU A 197 13.86 -8.11 -14.14
CA LEU A 197 13.97 -9.56 -14.35
C LEU A 197 15.18 -9.96 -15.20
N PHE A 198 15.55 -9.13 -16.18
CA PHE A 198 16.71 -9.39 -17.03
C PHE A 198 18.02 -9.07 -16.33
N GLU A 199 18.06 -8.07 -15.48
CA GLU A 199 19.27 -7.66 -14.77
C GLU A 199 19.60 -8.53 -13.55
N THR A 200 18.60 -9.12 -12.89
CA THR A 200 18.87 -9.91 -11.70
C THR A 200 19.46 -11.30 -12.05
N SER A 201 20.56 -11.65 -11.41
CA SER A 201 21.18 -12.98 -11.52
C SER A 201 20.53 -14.03 -10.57
N ILE A 202 19.68 -13.58 -9.64
CA ILE A 202 19.07 -14.46 -8.61
C ILE A 202 17.88 -15.20 -9.23
N PHE A 203 18.07 -16.52 -9.46
CA PHE A 203 17.07 -17.37 -10.11
C PHE A 203 15.72 -17.40 -9.39
N GLU A 204 15.75 -17.49 -8.06
CA GLU A 204 14.54 -17.56 -7.22
C GLU A 204 13.73 -16.25 -7.28
N LEU A 205 14.41 -15.11 -7.31
CA LEU A 205 13.78 -13.81 -7.43
C LEU A 205 13.07 -13.65 -8.78
N LYS A 206 13.61 -14.22 -9.86
CA LYS A 206 12.96 -14.23 -11.18
C LYS A 206 11.61 -14.93 -11.15
N TRP A 207 11.55 -16.14 -10.60
CA TRP A 207 10.30 -16.90 -10.50
C TRP A 207 9.26 -16.20 -9.63
N PHE A 208 9.68 -15.66 -8.50
CA PHE A 208 8.80 -14.90 -7.62
C PHE A 208 8.22 -13.67 -8.32
N LEU A 209 9.04 -12.93 -9.07
CA LEU A 209 8.59 -11.77 -9.85
C LEU A 209 7.63 -12.17 -10.98
N LEU A 210 7.90 -13.27 -11.69
CA LEU A 210 6.98 -13.78 -12.71
C LEU A 210 5.61 -14.10 -12.13
N LEU A 211 5.55 -14.75 -10.97
CA LEU A 211 4.31 -15.07 -10.29
C LEU A 211 3.54 -13.81 -9.88
N ILE A 212 4.23 -12.80 -9.35
CA ILE A 212 3.62 -11.51 -9.02
C ILE A 212 3.09 -10.81 -10.28
N LEU A 213 3.83 -10.82 -11.38
CA LEU A 213 3.38 -10.23 -12.65
C LEU A 213 2.15 -10.95 -13.21
N MET A 214 2.09 -12.27 -13.12
CA MET A 214 0.91 -13.04 -13.52
C MET A 214 -0.33 -12.68 -12.66
N ALA A 215 -0.16 -12.61 -11.35
CA ALA A 215 -1.23 -12.23 -10.44
C ALA A 215 -1.71 -10.79 -10.70
N LEU A 216 -0.79 -9.85 -10.91
CA LEU A 216 -1.11 -8.47 -11.27
C LEU A 216 -1.84 -8.39 -12.63
N GLY A 217 -1.41 -9.19 -13.62
CA GLY A 217 -2.06 -9.30 -14.93
C GLY A 217 -3.51 -9.77 -14.82
N ASN A 218 -3.76 -10.77 -13.99
CA ASN A 218 -5.12 -11.22 -13.70
C ASN A 218 -5.99 -10.10 -13.10
N LEU A 219 -5.46 -9.32 -12.17
CA LEU A 219 -6.19 -8.18 -11.59
C LEU A 219 -6.52 -7.12 -12.64
N TRP A 220 -5.56 -6.72 -13.47
CA TRP A 220 -5.79 -5.76 -14.54
C TRP A 220 -6.79 -6.25 -15.58
N TYR A 221 -6.72 -7.53 -15.94
CA TYR A 221 -7.70 -8.15 -16.84
C TYR A 221 -9.12 -8.14 -16.26
N ARG A 222 -9.26 -8.49 -14.98
CA ARG A 222 -10.57 -8.46 -14.29
C ARG A 222 -11.10 -7.03 -14.15
N ALA A 223 -10.25 -6.06 -13.87
CA ALA A 223 -10.63 -4.65 -13.83
C ALA A 223 -11.11 -4.14 -15.20
N TYR A 224 -10.41 -4.52 -16.26
CA TYR A 224 -10.82 -4.20 -17.63
C TYR A 224 -12.20 -4.78 -17.95
N LYS A 225 -12.48 -6.00 -17.51
CA LYS A 225 -13.79 -6.67 -17.62
C LYS A 225 -14.84 -6.14 -16.64
N LYS A 226 -14.53 -5.16 -15.80
CA LYS A 226 -15.41 -4.63 -14.74
C LYS A 226 -15.89 -5.68 -13.72
N ASN A 227 -15.12 -6.73 -13.52
CA ASN A 227 -15.38 -7.83 -12.60
C ASN A 227 -14.53 -7.72 -11.32
N LEU A 228 -14.18 -6.52 -10.89
CA LEU A 228 -13.40 -6.28 -9.69
C LEU A 228 -14.15 -5.34 -8.74
N ASP A 229 -14.05 -5.64 -7.44
CA ASP A 229 -14.57 -4.78 -6.38
C ASP A 229 -13.71 -3.52 -6.19
N ASP A 230 -14.24 -2.55 -5.43
CA ASP A 230 -13.64 -1.23 -5.19
C ASP A 230 -12.21 -1.26 -4.61
N ASP A 231 -11.76 -2.39 -4.00
CA ASP A 231 -10.44 -2.52 -3.40
C ASP A 231 -9.58 -3.60 -4.10
N PRO A 232 -8.62 -3.18 -4.97
CA PRO A 232 -7.73 -4.11 -5.67
C PRO A 232 -6.85 -4.94 -4.73
N LEU A 233 -6.45 -4.38 -3.58
CA LEU A 233 -5.61 -5.09 -2.63
C LEU A 233 -6.39 -6.22 -1.95
N TYR A 234 -7.65 -5.97 -1.57
CA TYR A 234 -8.55 -6.98 -1.05
C TYR A 234 -8.80 -8.07 -2.09
N SER A 235 -9.07 -7.67 -3.33
CA SER A 235 -9.25 -8.62 -4.44
C SER A 235 -7.99 -9.44 -4.71
N PHE A 236 -6.80 -8.85 -4.59
CA PHE A 236 -5.52 -9.58 -4.70
C PHE A 236 -5.36 -10.62 -3.58
N LEU A 237 -5.70 -10.25 -2.35
CA LEU A 237 -5.56 -11.11 -1.18
C LEU A 237 -6.66 -12.17 -1.05
N THR A 238 -7.80 -12.05 -1.75
CA THR A 238 -8.91 -13.01 -1.69
C THR A 238 -9.07 -13.85 -2.94
N ASP A 239 -8.34 -13.54 -4.00
CA ASP A 239 -8.39 -14.26 -5.26
C ASP A 239 -7.64 -15.59 -5.18
N ARG A 240 -8.30 -16.69 -5.59
CA ARG A 240 -7.71 -18.05 -5.57
C ARG A 240 -6.43 -18.12 -6.39
N PHE A 241 -6.39 -17.45 -7.53
CA PHE A 241 -5.21 -17.43 -8.40
C PHE A 241 -4.02 -16.76 -7.70
N SER A 242 -4.24 -15.63 -7.02
CA SER A 242 -3.21 -14.93 -6.25
C SER A 242 -2.70 -15.77 -5.08
N TYR A 243 -3.57 -16.50 -4.38
CA TYR A 243 -3.13 -17.44 -3.33
C TYR A 243 -2.24 -18.55 -3.86
N ILE A 244 -2.62 -19.15 -5.00
CA ILE A 244 -1.83 -20.23 -5.62
C ILE A 244 -0.46 -19.68 -6.03
N THR A 245 -0.39 -18.52 -6.64
CA THR A 245 0.88 -17.91 -7.08
C THR A 245 1.78 -17.54 -5.91
N ILE A 246 1.24 -16.99 -4.82
CA ILE A 246 2.00 -16.70 -3.59
C ILE A 246 2.46 -18.01 -2.94
N GLY A 247 1.58 -19.02 -2.84
CA GLY A 247 1.89 -20.32 -2.28
C GLY A 247 3.03 -21.03 -3.01
N ILE A 248 2.99 -21.04 -4.34
CA ILE A 248 4.07 -21.60 -5.17
C ILE A 248 5.38 -20.84 -4.92
N GLY A 249 5.35 -19.51 -4.87
CA GLY A 249 6.53 -18.69 -4.61
C GLY A 249 7.17 -18.96 -3.24
N LEU A 250 6.35 -19.18 -2.20
CA LEU A 250 6.83 -19.57 -0.87
C LEU A 250 7.40 -20.97 -0.86
N CYS A 251 6.77 -21.93 -1.54
CA CYS A 251 7.28 -23.29 -1.67
C CYS A 251 8.63 -23.34 -2.39
N LEU A 252 8.79 -22.61 -3.49
CA LEU A 252 10.06 -22.54 -4.22
C LEU A 252 11.21 -22.03 -3.35
N LYS A 253 10.93 -21.15 -2.38
CA LYS A 253 11.93 -20.63 -1.46
C LYS A 253 12.30 -21.61 -0.33
N ILE A 254 11.38 -22.48 0.09
CA ILE A 254 11.65 -23.47 1.14
C ILE A 254 12.55 -24.58 0.62
N TYR A 255 12.50 -24.86 -0.69
CA TYR A 255 13.29 -25.90 -1.35
C TYR A 255 14.62 -25.43 -1.96
N SER A 256 14.89 -24.13 -1.96
CA SER A 256 16.15 -23.51 -2.39
C SER A 256 17.02 -23.16 -1.18
#